data_c8c22af220fab1d541472cad88bc4c05
#
_entry.id   c8c22af220fab1d541472cad88bc4c05
#
_cell.length_a   1.000
_cell.length_b   1.000
_cell.length_c   1.000
_cell.angle_alpha   90.00
_cell.angle_beta   90.00
_cell.angle_gamma   90.00
#
_symmetry.space_group_name_H-M   'P 1'
#
loop_
_entity.id
_entity.type
_entity.pdbx_description
1 polymer ?
#
loop_
_entity_poly.entity_id
_entity_poly.type
_entity_poly.pdbx_seq_one_letter_code
_entity_poly.pdbx_strand_id
1 'polypeptide(L)'
;MADPAPALRFSVPLSVTRRGARLARLLAAEQLRSWELPLDPARLIVAELAANAVLHGRVPGRSFRLVLAVTRPATLRIEVTDTRGDRLPVRAPDVGGALAESGRGLLLVGELADRWGVEEGPVPCKTVWAEVGFVPAAER
;
A
#
# COMPACT_ATOMS: atom_id res chain seq x y z
N MET A 1 5.73 4.80 25.41
CA MET A 1 4.29 4.99 25.22
C MET A 1 3.85 4.32 23.94
N ALA A 2 2.84 3.52 24.00
CA ALA A 2 2.35 2.82 22.85
C ALA A 2 1.64 3.79 21.91
N ASP A 3 1.74 3.50 20.60
CA ASP A 3 1.00 4.31 19.64
C ASP A 3 -0.49 4.11 19.87
N PRO A 4 -1.27 5.15 19.73
CA PRO A 4 -2.71 4.99 19.88
C PRO A 4 -3.26 4.07 18.79
N ALA A 5 -4.26 3.31 19.11
CA ALA A 5 -4.92 2.47 18.13
C ALA A 5 -5.50 3.36 17.02
N PRO A 6 -5.54 2.87 15.77
CA PRO A 6 -6.15 3.64 14.71
C PRO A 6 -7.63 3.90 15.01
N ALA A 7 -8.10 5.09 14.65
CA ALA A 7 -9.50 5.43 14.82
C ALA A 7 -10.38 4.59 13.88
N LEU A 8 -9.89 4.30 12.68
CA LEU A 8 -10.58 3.47 11.71
C LEU A 8 -9.55 2.53 11.08
N ARG A 9 -9.97 1.34 10.77
CA ARG A 9 -9.07 0.37 10.16
C ARG A 9 -9.82 -0.57 9.22
N PHE A 10 -9.21 -0.82 8.07
CA PHE A 10 -9.71 -1.77 7.08
C PHE A 10 -8.55 -2.65 6.66
N SER A 11 -8.77 -3.94 6.57
CA SER A 11 -7.71 -4.88 6.21
C SER A 11 -8.31 -6.01 5.39
N VAL A 12 -7.67 -6.35 4.28
CA VAL A 12 -8.16 -7.40 3.40
C VAL A 12 -7.00 -8.12 2.72
N PRO A 13 -7.06 -9.46 2.66
CA PRO A 13 -6.09 -10.22 1.86
C PRO A 13 -6.56 -10.31 0.42
N LEU A 14 -5.63 -10.24 -0.51
CA LEU A 14 -5.94 -10.27 -1.94
C LEU A 14 -4.92 -11.15 -2.65
N SER A 15 -5.32 -11.73 -3.77
CA SER A 15 -4.41 -12.58 -4.53
C SER A 15 -3.32 -11.74 -5.19
N VAL A 16 -2.14 -12.33 -5.36
CA VAL A 16 -1.02 -11.68 -6.02
C VAL A 16 -1.20 -11.85 -7.53
N THR A 17 -2.19 -11.15 -8.07
CA THR A 17 -2.57 -11.20 -9.48
C THR A 17 -3.04 -9.82 -9.90
N ARG A 18 -3.16 -9.60 -11.21
CA ARG A 18 -3.73 -8.35 -11.72
C ARG A 18 -5.14 -8.12 -11.17
N ARG A 19 -5.90 -9.21 -11.03
CA ARG A 19 -7.24 -9.11 -10.48
C ARG A 19 -7.20 -8.66 -9.02
N GLY A 20 -6.26 -9.22 -8.25
CA GLY A 20 -6.09 -8.82 -6.86
C GLY A 20 -5.70 -7.35 -6.74
N ALA A 21 -4.82 -6.86 -7.60
CA ALA A 21 -4.43 -5.46 -7.60
C ALA A 21 -5.62 -4.56 -7.96
N ARG A 22 -6.43 -4.98 -8.92
CA ARG A 22 -7.62 -4.22 -9.30
C ARG A 22 -8.63 -4.17 -8.15
N LEU A 23 -8.82 -5.31 -7.48
CA LEU A 23 -9.72 -5.36 -6.33
C LEU A 23 -9.21 -4.45 -5.20
N ALA A 24 -7.89 -4.39 -5.00
CA ALA A 24 -7.32 -3.49 -4.00
C ALA A 24 -7.75 -2.05 -4.26
N ARG A 25 -7.66 -1.60 -5.52
CA ARG A 25 -8.03 -0.24 -5.87
C ARG A 25 -9.52 0.01 -5.65
N LEU A 26 -10.37 -0.95 -6.06
CA LEU A 26 -11.81 -0.79 -5.93
C LEU A 26 -12.25 -0.80 -4.48
N LEU A 27 -11.70 -1.72 -3.68
CA LEU A 27 -12.05 -1.81 -2.27
C LEU A 27 -11.55 -0.59 -1.50
N ALA A 28 -10.35 -0.11 -1.83
CA ALA A 28 -9.84 1.09 -1.20
C ALA A 28 -10.73 2.30 -1.48
N ALA A 29 -11.14 2.47 -2.74
CA ALA A 29 -12.00 3.60 -3.10
C ALA A 29 -13.34 3.52 -2.36
N GLU A 30 -13.92 2.33 -2.29
CA GLU A 30 -15.18 2.13 -1.59
C GLU A 30 -15.04 2.44 -0.10
N GLN A 31 -13.96 1.96 0.52
CA GLN A 31 -13.73 2.21 1.93
C GLN A 31 -13.50 3.70 2.22
N LEU A 32 -12.73 4.37 1.36
CA LEU A 32 -12.49 5.80 1.54
C LEU A 32 -13.78 6.59 1.41
N ARG A 33 -14.66 6.21 0.48
CA ARG A 33 -15.98 6.86 0.37
C ARG A 33 -16.79 6.64 1.63
N SER A 34 -16.77 5.42 2.14
CA SER A 34 -17.51 5.08 3.35
C SER A 34 -17.03 5.91 4.54
N TRP A 35 -15.75 6.19 4.60
CA TRP A 35 -15.17 7.00 5.67
C TRP A 35 -15.23 8.51 5.36
N GLU A 36 -15.77 8.87 4.20
CA GLU A 36 -15.84 10.26 3.76
C GLU A 36 -14.47 10.91 3.67
N LEU A 37 -13.50 10.16 3.17
CA LEU A 37 -12.14 10.66 2.97
C LEU A 37 -11.89 10.97 1.49
N PRO A 38 -10.93 11.87 1.21
CA PRO A 38 -10.57 12.14 -0.17
C PRO A 38 -10.06 10.88 -0.86
N LEU A 39 -10.45 10.69 -2.11
CA LEU A 39 -9.99 9.53 -2.87
C LEU A 39 -8.54 9.69 -3.33
N ASP A 40 -8.15 10.90 -3.69
CA ASP A 40 -6.80 11.15 -4.17
C ASP A 40 -6.03 11.95 -3.12
N PRO A 41 -4.73 11.74 -2.98
CA PRO A 41 -3.91 10.84 -3.78
C PRO A 41 -3.91 9.39 -3.32
N ALA A 42 -4.68 9.06 -2.28
CA ALA A 42 -4.66 7.73 -1.68
C ALA A 42 -4.93 6.62 -2.69
N ARG A 43 -5.90 6.82 -3.57
CA ARG A 43 -6.25 5.83 -4.57
C ARG A 43 -5.08 5.51 -5.50
N LEU A 44 -4.33 6.53 -5.89
CA LEU A 44 -3.17 6.34 -6.74
C LEU A 44 -2.06 5.60 -5.99
N ILE A 45 -1.88 5.91 -4.72
CA ILE A 45 -0.88 5.24 -3.89
C ILE A 45 -1.23 3.76 -3.76
N VAL A 46 -2.50 3.44 -3.48
CA VAL A 46 -2.93 2.04 -3.39
C VAL A 46 -2.64 1.32 -4.70
N ALA A 47 -2.95 1.95 -5.82
CA ALA A 47 -2.72 1.34 -7.13
C ALA A 47 -1.24 1.00 -7.33
N GLU A 48 -0.35 1.90 -6.96
CA GLU A 48 1.08 1.69 -7.13
C GLU A 48 1.63 0.62 -6.19
N LEU A 49 1.21 0.64 -4.93
CA LEU A 49 1.66 -0.35 -3.97
C LEU A 49 1.15 -1.74 -4.31
N ALA A 50 -0.10 -1.85 -4.75
CA ALA A 50 -0.67 -3.14 -5.13
C ALA A 50 0.00 -3.67 -6.39
N ALA A 51 0.23 -2.81 -7.38
CA ALA A 51 0.92 -3.23 -8.60
C ALA A 51 2.34 -3.70 -8.28
N ASN A 52 3.01 -3.02 -7.37
CA ASN A 52 4.34 -3.40 -6.95
C ASN A 52 4.35 -4.78 -6.29
N ALA A 53 3.36 -5.06 -5.44
CA ALA A 53 3.24 -6.36 -4.78
C ALA A 53 3.02 -7.48 -5.80
N VAL A 54 2.18 -7.24 -6.81
CA VAL A 54 1.92 -8.22 -7.85
C VAL A 54 3.16 -8.45 -8.70
N LEU A 55 3.88 -7.38 -9.02
CA LEU A 55 5.06 -7.47 -9.85
C LEU A 55 6.16 -8.31 -9.20
N HIS A 56 6.35 -8.15 -7.90
CA HIS A 56 7.43 -8.81 -7.18
C HIS A 56 7.03 -10.09 -6.45
N GLY A 57 5.74 -10.28 -6.21
CA GLY A 57 5.26 -11.39 -5.41
C GLY A 57 4.63 -12.55 -6.16
N ARG A 58 4.94 -12.69 -7.45
CA ARG A 58 4.28 -13.71 -8.25
C ARG A 58 4.59 -15.12 -7.87
N VAL A 59 3.91 -15.65 -6.94
CA VAL A 59 3.97 -17.07 -6.62
C VAL A 59 2.54 -17.56 -6.50
N PRO A 60 2.17 -18.60 -7.22
CA PRO A 60 0.82 -19.14 -7.14
C PRO A 60 0.41 -19.41 -5.71
N GLY A 61 -0.80 -19.08 -5.37
CA GLY A 61 -1.33 -19.34 -4.05
C GLY A 61 -0.95 -18.32 -2.99
N ARG A 62 -0.15 -17.31 -3.34
CA ARG A 62 0.23 -16.28 -2.38
C ARG A 62 -0.75 -15.14 -2.37
N SER A 63 -0.78 -14.42 -1.28
CA SER A 63 -1.63 -13.25 -1.15
C SER A 63 -0.80 -12.06 -0.65
N PHE A 64 -1.30 -10.89 -0.87
CA PHE A 64 -0.80 -9.70 -0.19
C PHE A 64 -1.94 -9.14 0.64
N ARG A 65 -1.60 -8.33 1.63
CA ARG A 65 -2.62 -7.72 2.50
C ARG A 65 -2.61 -6.23 2.32
N LEU A 66 -3.78 -5.67 2.06
CA LEU A 66 -3.96 -4.23 2.00
C LEU A 66 -4.54 -3.78 3.33
N VAL A 67 -3.94 -2.77 3.92
CA VAL A 67 -4.45 -2.16 5.15
C VAL A 67 -4.61 -0.67 4.92
N LEU A 68 -5.76 -0.14 5.32
CA LEU A 68 -6.00 1.30 5.38
C LEU A 68 -6.29 1.61 6.84
N ALA A 69 -5.60 2.58 7.40
CA ALA A 69 -5.79 2.96 8.79
C ALA A 69 -5.78 4.47 8.93
N VAL A 70 -6.74 4.99 9.67
CA VAL A 70 -6.81 6.43 9.93
C VAL A 70 -6.33 6.66 11.34
N THR A 71 -5.32 7.50 11.49
CA THR A 71 -4.81 7.89 12.78
C THR A 71 -5.08 9.36 13.01
N ARG A 72 -5.19 9.76 14.26
CA ARG A 72 -5.45 11.15 14.59
C ARG A 72 -4.18 11.97 14.42
N PRO A 73 -4.30 13.24 14.08
CA PRO A 73 -5.57 13.95 13.90
C PRO A 73 -6.20 13.72 12.54
N ALA A 74 -5.42 13.50 11.49
CA ALA A 74 -5.97 13.38 10.15
C ALA A 74 -4.92 12.78 9.21
N THR A 75 -4.49 11.56 9.48
CA THR A 75 -3.52 10.85 8.66
C THR A 75 -4.07 9.51 8.23
N LEU A 76 -4.03 9.27 6.92
CA LEU A 76 -4.36 7.97 6.38
C LEU A 76 -3.06 7.22 6.14
N ARG A 77 -2.95 6.04 6.70
CA ARG A 77 -1.82 5.14 6.45
C ARG A 77 -2.28 4.00 5.56
N ILE A 78 -1.52 3.77 4.51
CA ILE A 78 -1.78 2.72 3.52
C ILE A 78 -0.63 1.74 3.64
N GLU A 79 -0.94 0.45 3.79
CA GLU A 79 0.09 -0.59 3.88
C GLU A 79 -0.24 -1.72 2.93
N VAL A 80 0.77 -2.21 2.24
CA VAL A 80 0.64 -3.42 1.44
C VAL A 80 1.74 -4.37 1.91
N THR A 81 1.33 -5.50 2.48
CA THR A 81 2.24 -6.50 3.01
C THR A 81 2.29 -7.71 2.10
N ASP A 82 3.48 -8.00 1.62
CA ASP A 82 3.74 -9.16 0.79
C ASP A 82 4.30 -10.24 1.70
N THR A 83 3.77 -11.45 1.60
CA THR A 83 4.22 -12.55 2.45
C THR A 83 5.55 -13.15 2.00
N ARG A 84 6.18 -12.60 0.97
CA ARG A 84 7.46 -13.11 0.49
C ARG A 84 8.58 -12.12 0.68
N GLY A 85 8.67 -11.57 1.85
CA GLY A 85 9.76 -10.67 2.15
C GLY A 85 11.14 -11.33 2.13
N ASP A 86 11.17 -12.67 2.22
CA ASP A 86 12.44 -13.38 2.15
C ASP A 86 13.06 -13.29 0.76
N ARG A 87 12.25 -12.97 -0.23
CA ARG A 87 12.81 -12.73 -1.51
C ARG A 87 12.72 -11.28 -1.73
N LEU A 88 13.61 -10.62 -1.13
CA LEU A 88 13.78 -9.27 -1.49
C LEU A 88 13.94 -9.27 -2.94
N PRO A 89 13.37 -8.32 -3.60
CA PRO A 89 13.54 -8.16 -4.99
C PRO A 89 15.00 -8.18 -5.18
N VAL A 90 15.42 -9.21 -5.64
CA VAL A 90 16.74 -9.34 -5.89
C VAL A 90 17.02 -8.26 -6.79
N ARG A 91 17.80 -7.40 -6.40
CA ARG A 91 18.24 -6.48 -7.15
C ARG A 91 18.78 -7.09 -8.20
N ALA A 92 18.17 -7.78 -8.88
CA ALA A 92 18.63 -8.30 -10.04
C ALA A 92 18.92 -7.19 -10.84
N PRO A 93 20.02 -7.09 -11.22
CA PRO A 93 20.47 -6.01 -11.84
C PRO A 93 19.79 -5.86 -13.05
N ASP A 94 19.26 -5.57 -13.28
CA ASP A 94 18.80 -5.37 -14.25
C ASP A 94 17.93 -5.53 -14.98
N VAL A 95 17.46 -5.68 -14.69
CA VAL A 95 16.64 -6.11 -15.35
C VAL A 95 15.77 -5.24 -15.86
N GLY A 96 16.03 -4.58 -16.51
CA GLY A 96 15.40 -3.77 -17.25
C GLY A 96 14.07 -3.31 -16.91
N GLY A 97 13.09 -3.69 -17.55
CA GLY A 97 11.79 -3.13 -17.48
C GLY A 97 11.06 -3.21 -16.18
N ALA A 98 11.07 -4.37 -15.56
CA ALA A 98 10.30 -4.57 -14.34
C ALA A 98 10.79 -3.70 -13.19
N LEU A 99 12.11 -3.59 -13.04
CA LEU A 99 12.66 -2.74 -12.01
C LEU A 99 12.44 -1.28 -12.30
N ALA A 100 12.50 -0.90 -13.56
CA ALA A 100 12.24 0.48 -13.93
C ALA A 100 10.81 0.87 -13.60
N GLU A 101 9.86 -0.02 -13.86
CA GLU A 101 8.48 0.25 -13.53
C GLU A 101 8.26 0.31 -12.04
N SER A 102 8.86 -0.61 -11.30
CA SER A 102 8.77 -0.60 -9.85
C SER A 102 9.39 0.68 -9.29
N GLY A 103 10.53 1.09 -9.82
CA GLY A 103 11.16 2.32 -9.38
C GLY A 103 10.30 3.53 -9.65
N ARG A 104 9.65 3.57 -10.80
CA ARG A 104 8.77 4.69 -11.12
C ARG A 104 7.58 4.71 -10.18
N GLY A 105 7.01 3.55 -9.87
CA GLY A 105 5.88 3.48 -8.96
C GLY A 105 6.22 4.01 -7.58
N LEU A 106 7.37 3.63 -7.05
CA LEU A 106 7.79 4.13 -5.75
C LEU A 106 8.15 5.60 -5.79
N LEU A 107 8.69 6.09 -6.91
CA LEU A 107 8.91 7.52 -7.05
C LEU A 107 7.60 8.29 -6.99
N LEU A 108 6.57 7.76 -7.65
CA LEU A 108 5.26 8.40 -7.62
C LEU A 108 4.71 8.40 -6.19
N VAL A 109 4.84 7.29 -5.48
CA VAL A 109 4.41 7.24 -4.09
C VAL A 109 5.14 8.29 -3.27
N GLY A 110 6.45 8.42 -3.48
CA GLY A 110 7.25 9.42 -2.78
C GLY A 110 6.80 10.85 -3.03
N GLU A 111 6.29 11.11 -4.22
CA GLU A 111 5.78 12.45 -4.55
C GLU A 111 4.39 12.70 -3.99
N LEU A 112 3.57 11.66 -3.90
CA LEU A 112 2.18 11.80 -3.46
C LEU A 112 2.01 11.68 -1.96
N ALA A 113 2.86 10.90 -1.30
CA ALA A 113 2.74 10.67 0.13
C ALA A 113 3.54 11.70 0.92
N ASP A 114 3.10 11.98 2.14
CA ASP A 114 3.86 12.84 3.03
C ASP A 114 5.06 12.08 3.57
N ARG A 115 4.90 10.78 3.80
CA ARG A 115 5.97 9.89 4.23
C ARG A 115 5.70 8.51 3.67
N TRP A 116 6.73 7.74 3.42
CA TRP A 116 6.60 6.36 2.99
C TRP A 116 7.86 5.59 3.35
N GLY A 117 7.75 4.28 3.35
CA GLY A 117 8.91 3.44 3.64
C GLY A 117 8.63 1.98 3.44
N VAL A 118 9.62 1.18 3.74
CA VAL A 118 9.54 -0.27 3.63
C VAL A 118 9.98 -0.85 4.96
N GLU A 119 9.18 -1.77 5.50
CA GLU A 119 9.52 -2.48 6.72
C GLU A 119 9.67 -3.94 6.39
N GLU A 120 10.78 -4.53 6.78
CA GLU A 120 11.03 -5.93 6.56
C GLU A 120 10.72 -6.70 7.83
N GLY A 121 10.00 -7.79 7.67
CA GLY A 121 9.68 -8.65 8.79
C GLY A 121 8.35 -8.36 9.43
N PRO A 122 7.89 -9.29 10.29
CA PRO A 122 8.59 -10.53 10.58
C PRO A 122 8.72 -11.39 9.33
N VAL A 123 9.85 -12.09 9.24
CA VAL A 123 10.11 -12.95 8.09
C VAL A 123 8.97 -13.95 7.94
N PRO A 124 8.46 -14.19 6.73
CA PRO A 124 8.95 -13.71 5.43
C PRO A 124 8.21 -12.47 4.91
N CYS A 125 7.67 -11.65 5.73
CA CYS A 125 6.85 -10.53 5.31
C CYS A 125 7.64 -9.25 5.02
N LYS A 126 7.14 -8.47 4.09
CA LYS A 126 7.67 -7.15 3.78
C LYS A 126 6.47 -6.24 3.59
N THR A 127 6.49 -5.10 4.24
CA THR A 127 5.41 -4.12 4.14
C THR A 127 5.94 -2.83 3.52
N VAL A 128 5.27 -2.38 2.47
CA VAL A 128 5.51 -1.05 1.92
C VAL A 128 4.35 -0.19 2.41
N TRP A 129 4.66 0.95 2.98
CA TRP A 129 3.64 1.80 3.57
C TRP A 129 3.79 3.25 3.12
N ALA A 130 2.70 3.99 3.20
CA ALA A 130 2.67 5.41 2.89
C ALA A 130 1.68 6.10 3.82
N GLU A 131 1.96 7.34 4.15
CA GLU A 131 1.07 8.15 4.98
C GLU A 131 0.74 9.45 4.26
N VAL A 132 -0.54 9.81 4.30
CA VAL A 132 -1.05 10.99 3.65
C VAL A 132 -1.95 11.75 4.63
N GLY A 133 -1.66 13.03 4.82
CA GLY A 133 -2.55 13.88 5.60
C GLY A 133 -3.77 14.24 4.77
N PHE A 134 -4.89 14.48 5.43
CA PHE A 134 -6.11 14.92 4.77
C PHE A 134 -6.85 15.93 5.63
N VAL A 135 -7.76 16.67 5.01
CA VAL A 135 -8.60 17.61 5.76
C VAL A 135 -9.84 16.85 6.20
N PRO A 136 -10.13 16.78 7.50
CA PRO A 136 -11.33 16.09 7.99
C PRO A 136 -12.59 16.67 7.38
N ALA A 137 -13.61 15.81 7.16
CA ALA A 137 -14.86 16.24 6.55
C ALA A 137 -15.49 17.42 7.29
N ALA A 138 -15.37 17.43 8.60
CA ALA A 138 -15.96 18.50 9.41
C ALA A 138 -15.30 19.86 9.20
N GLU A 139 -14.11 19.89 8.59
CA GLU A 139 -13.38 21.12 8.36
C GLU A 139 -13.32 21.52 6.89
N ARG A 140 -13.98 20.78 6.02
CA ARG A 140 -13.98 21.10 4.61
C ARG A 140 -15.04 22.14 4.26
#